data_4572caaf0376725ea4e0b0f35d51756c
#
_entry.id   4572caaf0376725ea4e0b0f35d51756c
#
_cell.length_a   1.000
_cell.length_b   1.000
_cell.length_c   1.000
_cell.angle_alpha   90.00
_cell.angle_beta   90.00
_cell.angle_gamma   90.00
#
_symmetry.space_group_name_H-M   'P 1'
#
loop_
_entity.id
_entity.type
_entity.pdbx_description
1 polymer ?
#
loop_
_entity_poly.entity_id
_entity_poly.type
_entity_poly.pdbx_seq_one_letter_code
_entity_poly.pdbx_strand_id
1 'polypeptide(L)'
;SETIARLASGIKRITLPDEHNHIFILKQIAALPDKGQAERATNDLASVFENRRQYPLAAKYWQESIRKFGPGHNKSKVKRLNQILDNWGRFDGTQSHAAGKKPVLGFVFRNGERVDLSAYSIDVPTLLDDVKDYLKGNPTKIDNHRMNIGNIGYELVNEKWKKYVGEKVAEWDLRLEPRKNHWDRR
;
A
#
# COMPACT_ATOMS: atom_id res chain seq x y z
N SER A 1 -15.88 -4.99 25.87
CA SER A 1 -15.59 -4.46 24.52
C SER A 1 -16.68 -4.90 23.55
N GLU A 2 -17.06 -3.99 22.67
CA GLU A 2 -18.13 -4.22 21.71
C GLU A 2 -17.58 -4.81 20.41
N THR A 3 -18.25 -5.80 19.87
CA THR A 3 -18.02 -6.32 18.51
C THR A 3 -19.21 -5.96 17.64
N ILE A 4 -18.93 -5.53 16.41
CA ILE A 4 -19.95 -5.26 15.40
C ILE A 4 -20.05 -6.48 14.49
N ALA A 5 -21.23 -7.08 14.44
CA ALA A 5 -21.52 -8.18 13.52
C ALA A 5 -22.60 -7.74 12.51
N ARG A 6 -22.39 -8.12 11.24
CA ARG A 6 -23.40 -7.97 10.19
C ARG A 6 -24.20 -9.24 10.09
N LEU A 7 -25.46 -9.19 10.49
CA LEU A 7 -26.41 -10.29 10.43
C LEU A 7 -27.42 -10.07 9.29
N ALA A 8 -28.17 -11.10 8.92
CA ALA A 8 -29.28 -10.98 7.95
C ALA A 8 -30.32 -9.91 8.36
N SER A 9 -30.49 -9.67 9.66
CA SER A 9 -31.34 -8.64 10.25
C SER A 9 -30.70 -7.25 10.37
N GLY A 10 -29.50 -7.02 9.79
CA GLY A 10 -28.78 -5.77 9.83
C GLY A 10 -27.50 -5.82 10.66
N ILE A 11 -26.97 -4.64 11.00
CA ILE A 11 -25.76 -4.49 11.81
C ILE A 11 -26.16 -4.44 13.28
N LYS A 12 -25.65 -5.36 14.08
CA LYS A 12 -25.86 -5.40 15.52
C LYS A 12 -24.55 -5.24 16.28
N ARG A 13 -24.58 -4.52 17.39
CA ARG A 13 -23.50 -4.52 18.37
C ARG A 13 -23.73 -5.65 19.35
N ILE A 14 -22.70 -6.42 19.58
CA ILE A 14 -22.71 -7.57 20.48
C ILE A 14 -21.61 -7.36 21.51
N THR A 15 -21.95 -7.43 22.79
CA THR A 15 -20.97 -7.47 23.87
C THR A 15 -20.56 -8.92 24.08
N LEU A 16 -19.27 -9.21 23.87
CA LEU A 16 -18.73 -10.53 24.14
C LEU A 16 -18.27 -10.63 25.59
N PRO A 17 -18.51 -11.75 26.27
CA PRO A 17 -17.86 -12.07 27.54
C PRO A 17 -16.33 -11.98 27.39
N ASP A 18 -15.63 -11.62 28.48
CA ASP A 18 -14.18 -11.38 28.42
C ASP A 18 -13.40 -12.60 27.99
N GLU A 19 -13.83 -13.81 28.37
CA GLU A 19 -13.24 -15.10 27.97
C GLU A 19 -13.36 -15.39 26.46
N HIS A 20 -14.27 -14.73 25.76
CA HIS A 20 -14.46 -14.86 24.31
C HIS A 20 -14.01 -13.61 23.57
N ASN A 21 -13.53 -12.59 24.29
CA ASN A 21 -13.11 -11.34 23.73
C ASN A 21 -11.62 -11.36 23.35
N HIS A 22 -11.34 -11.71 22.12
CA HIS A 22 -9.97 -11.81 21.59
C HIS A 22 -9.09 -10.57 21.87
N ILE A 23 -9.63 -9.35 21.75
CA ILE A 23 -8.88 -8.13 22.04
C ILE A 23 -8.57 -8.01 23.54
N PHE A 24 -9.53 -8.38 24.40
CA PHE A 24 -9.31 -8.38 25.84
C PHE A 24 -8.23 -9.38 26.23
N ILE A 25 -8.32 -10.62 25.74
CA ILE A 25 -7.33 -11.68 25.98
C ILE A 25 -5.93 -11.23 25.51
N LEU A 26 -5.80 -10.68 24.30
CA LEU A 26 -4.53 -10.18 23.81
C LEU A 26 -3.95 -9.06 24.69
N LYS A 27 -4.78 -8.17 25.22
CA LYS A 27 -4.31 -7.13 26.16
C LYS A 27 -3.78 -7.72 27.47
N GLN A 28 -4.41 -8.78 27.99
CA GLN A 28 -3.93 -9.47 29.18
C GLN A 28 -2.57 -10.13 28.90
N ILE A 29 -2.42 -10.82 27.77
CA ILE A 29 -1.16 -11.47 27.38
C ILE A 29 -0.06 -10.41 27.14
N ALA A 30 -0.38 -9.27 26.52
CA ALA A 30 0.56 -8.17 26.30
C ALA A 30 1.10 -7.53 27.60
N ALA A 31 0.41 -7.74 28.73
CA ALA A 31 0.81 -7.28 30.06
C ALA A 31 1.64 -8.31 30.84
N LEU A 32 1.80 -9.53 30.33
CA LEU A 32 2.59 -10.59 31.02
C LEU A 32 4.08 -10.22 31.06
N PRO A 33 4.82 -10.73 32.06
CA PRO A 33 6.26 -10.50 32.19
C PRO A 33 7.07 -11.26 31.12
N ASP A 34 6.53 -12.30 30.52
CA ASP A 34 7.17 -13.02 29.41
C ASP A 34 7.25 -12.13 28.17
N LYS A 35 8.46 -11.70 27.84
CA LYS A 35 8.70 -10.77 26.72
C LYS A 35 8.26 -11.34 25.37
N GLY A 36 8.43 -12.65 25.14
CA GLY A 36 8.09 -13.27 23.86
C GLY A 36 6.58 -13.30 23.62
N GLN A 37 5.81 -13.68 24.63
CA GLN A 37 4.35 -13.69 24.55
C GLN A 37 3.79 -12.28 24.51
N ALA A 38 4.31 -11.36 25.33
CA ALA A 38 3.89 -9.98 25.36
C ALA A 38 4.16 -9.27 24.01
N GLU A 39 5.31 -9.54 23.38
CA GLU A 39 5.62 -9.00 22.04
C GLU A 39 4.64 -9.50 20.98
N ARG A 40 4.39 -10.81 20.93
CA ARG A 40 3.42 -11.40 19.99
C ARG A 40 2.05 -10.78 20.16
N ALA A 41 1.53 -10.77 21.39
CA ALA A 41 0.21 -10.21 21.67
C ALA A 41 0.11 -8.70 21.31
N THR A 42 1.16 -7.92 21.54
CA THR A 42 1.20 -6.51 21.16
C THR A 42 1.17 -6.35 19.64
N ASN A 43 1.94 -7.17 18.90
CA ASN A 43 1.94 -7.17 17.44
C ASN A 43 0.59 -7.63 16.85
N ASP A 44 -0.03 -8.63 17.49
CA ASP A 44 -1.35 -9.11 17.07
C ASP A 44 -2.43 -8.05 17.30
N LEU A 45 -2.39 -7.32 18.42
CA LEU A 45 -3.27 -6.17 18.64
C LEU A 45 -3.10 -5.12 17.55
N ALA A 46 -1.87 -4.75 17.21
CA ALA A 46 -1.61 -3.80 16.13
C ALA A 46 -2.20 -4.28 14.81
N SER A 47 -1.97 -5.55 14.46
CA SER A 47 -2.48 -6.16 13.22
C SER A 47 -4.01 -6.26 13.19
N VAL A 48 -4.65 -6.61 14.31
CA VAL A 48 -6.11 -6.65 14.42
C VAL A 48 -6.73 -5.27 14.17
N PHE A 49 -6.16 -4.22 14.76
CA PHE A 49 -6.64 -2.86 14.55
C PHE A 49 -6.35 -2.34 13.13
N GLU A 50 -5.22 -2.73 12.53
CA GLU A 50 -4.90 -2.43 11.14
C GLU A 50 -5.92 -3.06 10.18
N ASN A 51 -6.23 -4.36 10.35
CA ASN A 51 -7.24 -5.09 9.57
C ASN A 51 -8.65 -4.50 9.71
N ARG A 52 -8.97 -3.98 10.90
CA ARG A 52 -10.23 -3.27 11.16
C ARG A 52 -10.20 -1.81 10.67
N ARG A 53 -9.10 -1.37 10.05
CA ARG A 53 -8.89 0.03 9.64
C ARG A 53 -9.04 1.04 10.78
N GLN A 54 -8.74 0.61 12.00
CA GLN A 54 -8.68 1.47 13.18
C GLN A 54 -7.24 1.96 13.35
N TYR A 55 -6.77 2.69 12.36
CA TYR A 55 -5.36 3.06 12.18
C TYR A 55 -4.73 3.80 13.36
N PRO A 56 -5.41 4.72 14.08
CA PRO A 56 -4.83 5.33 15.29
C PRO A 56 -4.49 4.31 16.39
N LEU A 57 -5.33 3.29 16.57
CA LEU A 57 -5.08 2.22 17.54
C LEU A 57 -3.96 1.29 17.05
N ALA A 58 -3.95 0.95 15.76
CA ALA A 58 -2.88 0.16 15.15
C ALA A 58 -1.52 0.85 15.32
N ALA A 59 -1.44 2.14 15.00
CA ALA A 59 -0.22 2.94 15.18
C ALA A 59 0.24 2.95 16.64
N LYS A 60 -0.68 3.14 17.59
CA LYS A 60 -0.38 3.09 19.03
C LYS A 60 0.29 1.78 19.43
N TYR A 61 -0.26 0.63 19.02
CA TYR A 61 0.29 -0.67 19.38
C TYR A 61 1.61 -0.97 18.64
N TRP A 62 1.79 -0.52 17.39
CA TRP A 62 3.09 -0.60 16.71
C TRP A 62 4.15 0.24 17.42
N GLN A 63 3.84 1.47 17.82
CA GLN A 63 4.74 2.32 18.61
C GLN A 63 5.11 1.67 19.95
N GLU A 64 4.12 1.11 20.64
CA GLU A 64 4.34 0.41 21.90
C GLU A 64 5.25 -0.82 21.72
N SER A 65 5.01 -1.62 20.68
CA SER A 65 5.84 -2.79 20.35
C SER A 65 7.28 -2.38 20.02
N ILE A 66 7.48 -1.33 19.24
CA ILE A 66 8.81 -0.82 18.90
C ILE A 66 9.53 -0.34 20.17
N ARG A 67 8.84 0.40 21.01
CA ARG A 67 9.42 0.95 22.25
C ARG A 67 9.84 -0.17 23.25
N LYS A 68 9.02 -1.22 23.39
CA LYS A 68 9.26 -2.29 24.38
C LYS A 68 10.20 -3.39 23.87
N PHE A 69 10.11 -3.74 22.59
CA PHE A 69 10.71 -4.95 22.03
C PHE A 69 11.63 -4.67 20.82
N GLY A 70 11.78 -3.39 20.44
CA GLY A 70 12.63 -3.00 19.32
C GLY A 70 11.93 -3.03 17.94
N PRO A 71 12.67 -2.63 16.89
CA PRO A 71 12.12 -2.33 15.56
C PRO A 71 11.69 -3.58 14.75
N GLY A 72 11.95 -4.77 15.26
CA GLY A 72 11.74 -6.04 14.57
C GLY A 72 12.82 -6.34 13.53
N HIS A 73 12.82 -7.58 13.01
CA HIS A 73 13.74 -7.99 11.95
C HIS A 73 13.60 -7.09 10.72
N ASN A 74 14.73 -6.60 10.17
CA ASN A 74 14.74 -5.66 9.04
C ASN A 74 13.83 -4.43 9.21
N LYS A 75 13.67 -3.96 10.45
CA LYS A 75 12.78 -2.83 10.81
C LYS A 75 11.31 -3.05 10.41
N SER A 76 10.85 -4.30 10.42
CA SER A 76 9.51 -4.66 9.95
C SER A 76 8.38 -3.91 10.66
N LYS A 77 8.48 -3.71 11.97
CA LYS A 77 7.48 -2.97 12.76
C LYS A 77 7.47 -1.47 12.41
N VAL A 78 8.66 -0.90 12.19
CA VAL A 78 8.79 0.50 11.76
C VAL A 78 8.18 0.71 10.39
N LYS A 79 8.43 -0.22 9.44
CA LYS A 79 7.81 -0.17 8.11
C LYS A 79 6.29 -0.22 8.18
N ARG A 80 5.73 -1.07 9.05
CA ARG A 80 4.28 -1.15 9.28
C ARG A 80 3.72 0.16 9.86
N LEU A 81 4.38 0.71 10.86
CA LEU A 81 3.99 2.00 11.44
C LEU A 81 4.01 3.11 10.40
N ASN A 82 5.08 3.18 9.62
CA ASN A 82 5.24 4.19 8.58
C ASN A 82 4.17 4.07 7.49
N GLN A 83 3.76 2.85 7.10
CA GLN A 83 2.65 2.66 6.16
C GLN A 83 1.33 3.29 6.65
N ILE A 84 1.17 3.46 7.97
CA ILE A 84 -0.02 4.12 8.54
C ILE A 84 0.19 5.63 8.62
N LEU A 85 1.35 6.08 9.09
CA LEU A 85 1.60 7.48 9.46
C LEU A 85 2.18 8.33 8.34
N ASP A 86 2.96 7.73 7.42
CA ASP A 86 3.59 8.47 6.33
C ASP A 86 2.58 8.82 5.23
N ASN A 87 2.96 9.80 4.41
CA ASN A 87 2.23 10.12 3.20
C ASN A 87 2.27 8.93 2.25
N TRP A 88 1.11 8.57 1.75
CA TRP A 88 0.97 7.46 0.83
C TRP A 88 0.00 7.83 -0.28
N GLY A 89 0.29 7.41 -1.49
CA GLY A 89 -0.60 7.57 -2.62
C GLY A 89 -0.33 6.56 -3.72
N ARG A 90 -1.36 6.27 -4.50
CA ARG A 90 -1.26 5.44 -5.70
C ARG A 90 -2.30 5.87 -6.71
N PHE A 91 -1.99 5.69 -7.98
CA PHE A 91 -3.00 5.75 -9.02
C PHE A 91 -3.90 4.49 -8.96
N ASP A 92 -5.16 4.67 -9.31
CA ASP A 92 -6.02 3.52 -9.62
C ASP A 92 -5.47 2.79 -10.84
N GLY A 93 -5.89 1.51 -11.00
CA GLY A 93 -5.42 0.69 -12.11
C GLY A 93 -5.51 1.40 -13.46
N THR A 94 -4.51 1.19 -14.28
CA THR A 94 -4.36 1.81 -15.61
C THR A 94 -5.60 1.56 -16.45
N GLN A 95 -6.24 2.64 -16.89
CA GLN A 95 -7.32 2.60 -17.87
C GLN A 95 -6.79 3.15 -19.20
N SER A 96 -7.19 2.52 -20.29
CA SER A 96 -6.95 3.07 -21.63
C SER A 96 -7.90 4.22 -21.89
N HIS A 97 -7.39 5.33 -22.35
CA HIS A 97 -8.18 6.50 -22.73
C HIS A 97 -8.08 6.71 -24.24
N ALA A 98 -9.18 7.07 -24.86
CA ALA A 98 -9.20 7.36 -26.29
C ALA A 98 -8.34 8.59 -26.60
N ALA A 99 -7.57 8.53 -27.70
CA ALA A 99 -6.79 9.65 -28.17
C ALA A 99 -7.66 10.90 -28.39
N GLY A 100 -7.13 12.08 -28.03
CA GLY A 100 -7.85 13.35 -28.17
C GLY A 100 -8.90 13.63 -27.08
N LYS A 101 -9.14 12.71 -26.16
CA LYS A 101 -10.00 12.97 -24.99
C LYS A 101 -9.15 13.25 -23.76
N LYS A 102 -9.67 14.11 -22.87
CA LYS A 102 -9.00 14.37 -21.58
C LYS A 102 -9.03 13.10 -20.72
N PRO A 103 -7.88 12.53 -20.34
CA PRO A 103 -7.85 11.36 -19.46
C PRO A 103 -8.29 11.75 -18.05
N VAL A 104 -8.99 10.85 -17.39
CA VAL A 104 -9.33 10.96 -15.97
C VAL A 104 -8.58 9.87 -15.22
N LEU A 105 -7.73 10.27 -14.28
CA LEU A 105 -6.95 9.36 -13.47
C LEU A 105 -7.45 9.39 -12.03
N GLY A 106 -7.80 8.23 -11.49
CA GLY A 106 -8.13 8.09 -10.07
C GLY A 106 -6.84 8.04 -9.24
N PHE A 107 -6.77 8.84 -8.20
CA PHE A 107 -5.66 8.86 -7.26
C PHE A 107 -6.18 8.62 -5.84
N VAL A 108 -5.68 7.56 -5.19
CA VAL A 108 -6.00 7.22 -3.81
C VAL A 108 -4.84 7.61 -2.93
N PHE A 109 -5.10 8.31 -1.86
CA PHE A 109 -4.04 8.83 -0.98
C PHE A 109 -4.41 8.78 0.50
N ARG A 110 -3.39 8.94 1.34
CA ARG A 110 -3.49 8.99 2.80
C ARG A 110 -2.46 9.98 3.33
N ASN A 111 -2.84 10.77 4.31
CA ASN A 111 -2.04 11.75 5.06
C ASN A 111 -1.44 12.91 4.24
N GLY A 112 -1.18 12.75 2.94
CA GLY A 112 -0.60 13.79 2.11
C GLY A 112 -1.56 14.97 1.89
N GLU A 113 -1.04 16.19 1.98
CA GLU A 113 -1.80 17.44 1.76
C GLU A 113 -1.56 18.04 0.37
N ARG A 114 -0.54 17.55 -0.33
CA ARG A 114 -0.19 17.97 -1.68
C ARG A 114 0.45 16.81 -2.44
N VAL A 115 0.23 16.77 -3.73
CA VAL A 115 0.94 15.90 -4.66
C VAL A 115 1.41 16.71 -5.86
N ASP A 116 2.69 16.55 -6.21
CA ASP A 116 3.28 17.08 -7.42
C ASP A 116 3.28 15.98 -8.48
N LEU A 117 2.76 16.27 -9.65
CA LEU A 117 2.54 15.33 -10.74
C LEU A 117 3.32 15.77 -11.97
N SER A 118 3.98 14.84 -12.61
CA SER A 118 4.67 15.04 -13.89
C SER A 118 4.26 13.94 -14.86
N ALA A 119 3.95 14.31 -16.07
CA ALA A 119 3.68 13.40 -17.16
C ALA A 119 4.81 13.47 -18.19
N TYR A 120 5.21 12.31 -18.68
CA TYR A 120 6.26 12.15 -19.68
C TYR A 120 5.70 11.38 -20.88
N SER A 121 6.18 11.72 -22.08
CA SER A 121 5.95 10.89 -23.25
C SER A 121 6.72 9.58 -23.11
N ILE A 122 6.24 8.54 -23.79
CA ILE A 122 6.97 7.28 -23.92
C ILE A 122 7.44 7.15 -25.35
N ASP A 123 8.73 6.89 -25.55
CA ASP A 123 9.30 6.59 -26.86
C ASP A 123 8.91 5.16 -27.29
N VAL A 124 7.70 5.06 -27.80
CA VAL A 124 7.13 3.80 -28.27
C VAL A 124 7.94 3.20 -29.46
N PRO A 125 8.41 4.01 -30.46
CA PRO A 125 9.26 3.47 -31.52
C PRO A 125 10.50 2.75 -31.00
N THR A 126 11.29 3.38 -30.15
CA THR A 126 12.48 2.78 -29.54
C THR A 126 12.15 1.50 -28.75
N LEU A 127 11.04 1.52 -27.99
CA LEU A 127 10.57 0.31 -27.26
C LEU A 127 10.24 -0.83 -28.23
N LEU A 128 9.50 -0.54 -29.30
CA LEU A 128 9.12 -1.56 -30.28
C LEU A 128 10.32 -2.10 -31.07
N ASP A 129 11.29 -1.28 -31.37
CA ASP A 129 12.49 -1.70 -32.07
C ASP A 129 13.35 -2.61 -31.17
N ASP A 130 13.51 -2.29 -29.90
CA ASP A 130 14.17 -3.20 -28.96
C ASP A 130 13.46 -4.55 -28.81
N VAL A 131 12.13 -4.57 -28.82
CA VAL A 131 11.35 -5.82 -28.80
C VAL A 131 11.57 -6.62 -30.10
N LYS A 132 11.55 -5.96 -31.26
CA LYS A 132 11.81 -6.62 -32.56
C LYS A 132 13.23 -7.20 -32.63
N ASP A 133 14.21 -6.46 -32.16
CA ASP A 133 15.60 -6.91 -32.17
C ASP A 133 15.83 -8.09 -31.22
N TYR A 134 15.17 -8.08 -30.06
CA TYR A 134 15.15 -9.25 -29.19
C TYR A 134 14.55 -10.49 -29.87
N LEU A 135 13.45 -10.33 -30.60
CA LEU A 135 12.81 -11.43 -31.33
C LEU A 135 13.64 -11.92 -32.51
N LYS A 136 14.27 -11.00 -33.26
CA LYS A 136 15.20 -11.37 -34.38
C LYS A 136 16.43 -12.15 -33.92
N GLY A 137 16.89 -11.92 -32.69
CA GLY A 137 17.98 -12.68 -32.08
C GLY A 137 17.64 -14.14 -31.85
N ASN A 138 16.44 -14.58 -32.21
CA ASN A 138 15.95 -15.96 -32.14
C ASN A 138 16.34 -16.67 -30.84
N PRO A 139 15.90 -16.14 -29.69
CA PRO A 139 16.28 -16.68 -28.39
C PRO A 139 15.82 -18.13 -28.29
N THR A 140 16.72 -19.03 -27.91
CA THR A 140 16.45 -20.47 -27.70
C THR A 140 15.40 -20.71 -26.63
N LYS A 141 15.15 -19.69 -25.78
CA LYS A 141 14.12 -19.68 -24.76
C LYS A 141 13.48 -18.30 -24.72
N ILE A 142 12.19 -18.23 -25.06
CA ILE A 142 11.44 -16.97 -24.94
C ILE A 142 11.36 -16.60 -23.47
N ASP A 143 11.96 -15.48 -23.11
CA ASP A 143 11.80 -14.89 -21.78
C ASP A 143 10.42 -14.24 -21.70
N ASN A 144 9.48 -14.97 -21.12
CA ASN A 144 8.10 -14.49 -20.95
C ASN A 144 8.03 -13.20 -20.14
N HIS A 145 9.04 -12.91 -19.29
CA HIS A 145 9.09 -11.65 -18.54
C HIS A 145 9.44 -10.46 -19.44
N ARG A 146 10.27 -10.65 -20.47
CA ARG A 146 10.59 -9.62 -21.46
C ARG A 146 9.46 -9.38 -22.46
N MET A 147 8.64 -10.39 -22.70
CA MET A 147 7.52 -10.34 -23.66
C MET A 147 6.16 -9.96 -23.02
N ASN A 148 6.08 -9.95 -21.71
CA ASN A 148 4.84 -9.58 -21.03
C ASN A 148 4.68 -8.05 -21.01
N ILE A 149 3.77 -7.55 -21.85
CA ILE A 149 3.45 -6.11 -21.95
C ILE A 149 3.09 -5.52 -20.57
N GLY A 150 2.44 -6.29 -19.70
CA GLY A 150 2.18 -5.88 -18.31
C GLY A 150 3.43 -5.67 -17.47
N ASN A 151 4.50 -6.43 -17.71
CA ASN A 151 5.77 -6.28 -17.01
C ASN A 151 6.69 -5.23 -17.64
N ILE A 152 6.48 -4.87 -18.91
CA ILE A 152 7.24 -3.79 -19.56
C ILE A 152 7.10 -2.50 -18.77
N GLY A 153 5.88 -2.17 -18.31
CA GLY A 153 5.66 -1.00 -17.45
C GLY A 153 6.44 -1.06 -16.13
N TYR A 154 6.52 -2.24 -15.52
CA TYR A 154 7.28 -2.46 -14.29
C TYR A 154 8.80 -2.35 -14.53
N GLU A 155 9.32 -2.95 -15.58
CA GLU A 155 10.74 -2.86 -15.96
C GLU A 155 11.14 -1.45 -16.38
N LEU A 156 10.26 -0.75 -17.12
CA LEU A 156 10.45 0.67 -17.48
C LEU A 156 10.58 1.55 -16.23
N VAL A 157 9.77 1.31 -15.21
CA VAL A 157 9.78 2.10 -13.98
C VAL A 157 10.99 1.77 -13.10
N ASN A 158 11.47 0.52 -13.07
CA ASN A 158 12.53 0.12 -12.14
C ASN A 158 13.95 0.24 -12.68
N GLU A 159 14.24 -0.28 -13.88
CA GLU A 159 15.62 -0.38 -14.35
C GLU A 159 15.91 0.32 -15.69
N LYS A 160 14.93 0.39 -16.57
CA LYS A 160 15.13 0.85 -17.95
C LYS A 160 14.32 2.08 -18.33
N TRP A 161 13.58 2.65 -17.39
CA TRP A 161 12.67 3.75 -17.65
C TRP A 161 13.33 4.93 -18.39
N LYS A 162 14.58 5.25 -18.03
CA LYS A 162 15.33 6.36 -18.66
C LYS A 162 15.53 6.20 -20.18
N LYS A 163 15.54 4.97 -20.67
CA LYS A 163 15.74 4.70 -22.11
C LYS A 163 14.50 5.05 -22.94
N TYR A 164 13.32 4.83 -22.37
CA TYR A 164 12.05 4.96 -23.09
C TYR A 164 11.22 6.14 -22.63
N VAL A 165 11.67 6.87 -21.61
CA VAL A 165 11.04 8.11 -21.19
C VAL A 165 11.51 9.22 -22.10
N GLY A 166 10.55 9.82 -22.81
CA GLY A 166 10.77 10.98 -23.64
C GLY A 166 10.67 12.30 -22.85
N GLU A 167 10.17 13.32 -23.51
CA GLU A 167 10.06 14.65 -22.92
C GLU A 167 8.95 14.74 -21.87
N LYS A 168 9.16 15.63 -20.88
CA LYS A 168 8.10 16.01 -19.95
C LYS A 168 7.03 16.79 -20.70
N VAL A 169 5.81 16.25 -20.77
CA VAL A 169 4.70 16.83 -21.51
C VAL A 169 3.77 17.66 -20.65
N ALA A 170 3.75 17.43 -19.33
CA ALA A 170 2.97 18.24 -18.39
C ALA A 170 3.55 18.13 -16.98
N GLU A 171 3.30 19.17 -16.20
CA GLU A 171 3.62 19.24 -14.78
C GLU A 171 2.57 20.09 -14.08
N TRP A 172 2.07 19.59 -12.96
CA TRP A 172 1.08 20.29 -12.13
C TRP A 172 1.11 19.77 -10.70
N ASP A 173 0.51 20.52 -9.81
CA ASP A 173 0.29 20.09 -8.42
C ASP A 173 -1.19 20.11 -8.08
N LEU A 174 -1.55 19.32 -7.10
CA LEU A 174 -2.88 19.27 -6.54
C LEU A 174 -2.80 19.36 -5.02
N ARG A 175 -3.61 20.26 -4.45
CA ARG A 175 -3.88 20.25 -3.03
C ARG A 175 -4.81 19.11 -2.71
N LEU A 176 -4.43 18.35 -1.69
CA LEU A 176 -5.16 17.20 -1.21
C LEU A 176 -5.76 17.51 0.16
N GLU A 177 -6.88 16.90 0.47
CA GLU A 177 -7.52 17.00 1.77
C GLU A 177 -7.57 15.60 2.39
N PRO A 178 -6.58 15.20 3.19
CA PRO A 178 -6.57 13.89 3.81
C PRO A 178 -7.71 13.72 4.80
N ARG A 179 -8.21 12.49 4.90
CA ARG A 179 -9.18 12.13 5.94
C ARG A 179 -8.50 12.04 7.30
N LYS A 180 -9.21 12.43 8.35
CA LYS A 180 -8.77 12.19 9.73
C LYS A 180 -8.57 10.69 9.98
N ASN A 181 -7.77 10.36 10.98
CA ASN A 181 -7.50 8.98 11.44
C ASN A 181 -6.82 8.09 10.39
N HIS A 182 -6.03 8.67 9.47
CA HIS A 182 -5.26 7.95 8.46
C HIS A 182 -6.11 7.09 7.51
N TRP A 183 -7.32 7.52 7.19
CA TRP A 183 -8.17 6.84 6.23
C TRP A 183 -7.79 7.20 4.80
N ASP A 184 -7.91 6.22 3.90
CA ASP A 184 -7.74 6.46 2.48
C ASP A 184 -8.82 7.41 1.94
N ARG A 185 -8.43 8.32 1.04
CA ARG A 185 -9.31 9.18 0.25
C ARG A 185 -9.01 9.02 -1.23
N ARG A 186 -10.04 9.14 -2.05
CA ARG A 186 -9.99 9.12 -3.52
C ARG A 186 -10.47 10.46 -4.07
#